data_cb451dd9fcff106639a09414a339ef77
#
_entry.id   cb451dd9fcff106639a09414a339ef77
#
_cell.length_a   1.000
_cell.length_b   1.000
_cell.length_c   1.000
_cell.angle_alpha   90.00
_cell.angle_beta   90.00
_cell.angle_gamma   90.00
#
_symmetry.space_group_name_H-M   'P 1'
#
loop_
_entity.id
_entity.type
_entity.pdbx_description
1 polymer ?
#
loop_
_entity_poly.entity_id
_entity_poly.type
_entity_poly.pdbx_seq_one_letter_code
_entity_poly.pdbx_strand_id
1 'polypeptide(L)'
;MVEHQKRTAGMEIGTQVNLPISKAIEISLNSVKIRFGRSLITVSGIVLAIAFLMSIWTNTAVVDSLKGAGNKELNLILQQKGIDIDPDSAAARQEKSKNNWLVVLSLLVCLVGITNAMLMSVTERFREIGTMKCMGALDGFIVKLFLLESSFMGTAGTVIGAVVGVLLTLLLSYVTYGKVFFAHVPWTMVGQSTILAIVIGSFLSLLGGILPAYRAAKMEPVDAMSLEV
;
A
#
# COMPACT_ATOMS: atom_id res chain seq x y z
N MET A 1 4.76 47.92 -56.35
CA MET A 1 5.46 48.03 -55.03
C MET A 1 4.50 47.54 -53.98
N VAL A 2 4.56 46.28 -53.66
CA VAL A 2 3.69 45.68 -52.66
C VAL A 2 4.61 45.22 -51.54
N GLU A 3 4.39 45.83 -50.43
CA GLU A 3 5.12 45.69 -49.18
C GLU A 3 4.84 44.32 -48.56
N HIS A 4 5.79 43.40 -48.70
CA HIS A 4 5.79 42.14 -47.96
C HIS A 4 6.13 42.39 -46.48
N GLN A 5 5.13 42.73 -45.71
CA GLN A 5 5.23 42.87 -44.28
C GLN A 5 5.48 41.50 -43.66
N LYS A 6 6.70 41.29 -43.17
CA LYS A 6 7.14 40.19 -42.36
C LYS A 6 6.23 40.01 -41.16
N ARG A 7 5.34 39.03 -41.18
CA ARG A 7 4.78 38.43 -39.96
C ARG A 7 5.69 37.31 -39.52
N THR A 8 6.80 37.64 -38.94
CA THR A 8 7.49 36.74 -37.98
C THR A 8 6.80 36.93 -36.64
N ALA A 9 5.61 36.34 -36.50
CA ALA A 9 5.09 36.06 -35.17
C ALA A 9 6.01 34.98 -34.59
N GLY A 10 6.97 35.40 -33.77
CA GLY A 10 7.69 34.49 -32.89
C GLY A 10 6.64 33.73 -32.06
N MET A 11 6.46 32.45 -32.35
CA MET A 11 5.85 31.56 -31.38
C MET A 11 6.77 31.60 -30.16
N GLU A 12 6.48 32.44 -29.19
CA GLU A 12 6.96 32.24 -27.85
C GLU A 12 6.42 30.86 -27.44
N ILE A 13 7.32 29.87 -27.44
CA ILE A 13 7.06 28.58 -26.81
C ILE A 13 6.85 28.92 -25.35
N GLY A 14 5.57 29.03 -24.97
CA GLY A 14 5.20 29.33 -23.59
C GLY A 14 5.91 28.36 -22.68
N THR A 15 6.58 28.90 -21.67
CA THR A 15 7.20 28.14 -20.57
C THR A 15 6.24 27.02 -20.16
N GLN A 16 6.72 25.79 -20.29
CA GLN A 16 5.98 24.58 -19.92
C GLN A 16 5.37 24.79 -18.52
N VAL A 17 4.05 24.82 -18.45
CA VAL A 17 3.33 25.06 -17.19
C VAL A 17 3.52 23.83 -16.33
N ASN A 18 4.43 23.93 -15.36
CA ASN A 18 4.49 22.95 -14.30
C ASN A 18 3.17 23.02 -13.52
N LEU A 19 2.30 22.02 -13.70
CA LEU A 19 1.08 21.95 -12.92
C LEU A 19 1.43 21.95 -11.42
N PRO A 20 0.82 22.83 -10.62
CA PRO A 20 1.04 22.84 -9.19
C PRO A 20 0.61 21.50 -8.59
N ILE A 21 1.37 21.03 -7.60
CA ILE A 21 1.15 19.73 -6.93
C ILE A 21 -0.29 19.59 -6.43
N SER A 22 -0.92 20.70 -6.02
CA SER A 22 -2.34 20.71 -5.59
C SER A 22 -3.29 20.28 -6.70
N LYS A 23 -3.06 20.66 -7.94
CA LYS A 23 -3.87 20.21 -9.10
C LYS A 23 -3.60 18.75 -9.46
N ALA A 24 -2.37 18.30 -9.35
CA ALA A 24 -2.03 16.89 -9.54
C ALA A 24 -2.73 16.00 -8.50
N ILE A 25 -2.80 16.45 -7.25
CA ILE A 25 -3.53 15.78 -6.16
C ILE A 25 -5.03 15.72 -6.45
N GLU A 26 -5.63 16.85 -6.85
CA GLU A 26 -7.06 16.93 -7.18
C GLU A 26 -7.44 15.99 -8.34
N ILE A 27 -6.63 15.97 -9.39
CA ILE A 27 -6.82 15.07 -10.55
C ILE A 27 -6.69 13.60 -10.13
N SER A 28 -5.70 13.28 -9.31
CA SER A 28 -5.47 11.92 -8.81
C SER A 28 -6.65 11.42 -7.94
N LEU A 29 -7.12 12.24 -7.01
CA LEU A 29 -8.29 11.91 -6.18
C LEU A 29 -9.58 11.75 -6.99
N ASN A 30 -9.78 12.58 -7.99
CA ASN A 30 -10.97 12.50 -8.85
C ASN A 30 -10.94 11.25 -9.75
N SER A 31 -9.75 10.85 -10.21
CA SER A 31 -9.55 9.62 -10.97
C SER A 31 -9.89 8.37 -10.16
N VAL A 32 -9.53 8.35 -8.87
CA VAL A 32 -9.88 7.27 -7.94
C VAL A 32 -11.40 7.19 -7.74
N LYS A 33 -12.08 8.33 -7.64
CA LYS A 33 -13.55 8.40 -7.45
C LYS A 33 -14.33 7.86 -8.65
N ILE A 34 -13.92 8.20 -9.86
CA ILE A 34 -14.61 7.81 -11.10
C ILE A 34 -14.48 6.29 -11.36
N ARG A 35 -13.40 5.68 -10.90
CA ARG A 35 -13.07 4.25 -11.12
C ARG A 35 -13.14 3.42 -9.84
N PHE A 36 -14.07 3.75 -8.95
CA PHE A 36 -14.19 3.18 -7.60
C PHE A 36 -14.18 1.64 -7.58
N GLY A 37 -14.89 0.98 -8.50
CA GLY A 37 -14.96 -0.48 -8.53
C GLY A 37 -13.59 -1.15 -8.77
N ARG A 38 -12.74 -0.56 -9.59
CA ARG A 38 -11.39 -1.04 -9.90
C ARG A 38 -10.40 -0.76 -8.78
N SER A 39 -10.43 0.46 -8.27
CA SER A 39 -9.66 0.86 -7.09
C SER A 39 -9.97 -0.04 -5.89
N LEU A 40 -11.20 -0.51 -5.77
CA LEU A 40 -11.62 -1.42 -4.70
C LEU A 40 -10.89 -2.77 -4.78
N ILE A 41 -10.74 -3.35 -5.97
CA ILE A 41 -10.01 -4.62 -6.16
C ILE A 41 -8.54 -4.46 -5.80
N THR A 42 -7.90 -3.37 -6.26
CA THR A 42 -6.51 -3.06 -5.94
C THR A 42 -6.31 -2.85 -4.44
N VAL A 43 -7.16 -2.01 -3.83
CA VAL A 43 -7.11 -1.70 -2.41
C VAL A 43 -7.41 -2.93 -1.57
N SER A 44 -8.32 -3.83 -1.98
CA SER A 44 -8.63 -5.06 -1.24
C SER A 44 -7.40 -5.97 -1.09
N GLY A 45 -6.57 -6.09 -2.12
CA GLY A 45 -5.31 -6.83 -2.04
C GLY A 45 -4.34 -6.25 -1.00
N ILE A 46 -4.21 -4.92 -0.96
CA ILE A 46 -3.38 -4.22 0.02
C ILE A 46 -3.96 -4.41 1.43
N VAL A 47 -5.27 -4.24 1.57
CA VAL A 47 -5.99 -4.41 2.85
C VAL A 47 -5.77 -5.81 3.41
N LEU A 48 -5.92 -6.86 2.61
CA LEU A 48 -5.71 -8.25 3.05
C LEU A 48 -4.27 -8.50 3.47
N ALA A 49 -3.28 -8.05 2.70
CA ALA A 49 -1.88 -8.24 3.03
C ALA A 49 -1.48 -7.52 4.32
N ILE A 50 -1.91 -6.29 4.50
CA ILE A 50 -1.63 -5.51 5.72
C ILE A 50 -2.43 -6.02 6.92
N ALA A 51 -3.67 -6.45 6.72
CA ALA A 51 -4.46 -7.09 7.79
C ALA A 51 -3.79 -8.37 8.28
N PHE A 52 -3.22 -9.17 7.38
CA PHE A 52 -2.46 -10.36 7.75
C PHE A 52 -1.17 -10.00 8.51
N LEU A 53 -0.42 -8.99 8.06
CA LEU A 53 0.77 -8.47 8.75
C LEU A 53 0.42 -8.02 10.18
N MET A 54 -0.65 -7.21 10.30
CA MET A 54 -1.13 -6.73 11.60
C MET A 54 -1.60 -7.86 12.49
N SER A 55 -2.20 -8.90 11.92
CA SER A 55 -2.61 -10.09 12.68
C SER A 55 -1.41 -10.79 13.32
N ILE A 56 -0.30 -10.96 12.58
CA ILE A 56 0.93 -11.55 13.11
C ILE A 56 1.48 -10.69 14.27
N TRP A 57 1.64 -9.38 14.04
CA TRP A 57 2.24 -8.49 15.04
C TRP A 57 1.38 -8.33 16.28
N THR A 58 0.08 -8.16 16.11
CA THR A 58 -0.85 -8.05 17.24
C THR A 58 -0.90 -9.36 18.03
N ASN A 59 -0.94 -10.51 17.34
CA ASN A 59 -0.91 -11.80 18.03
C ASN A 59 0.38 -11.99 18.83
N THR A 60 1.54 -11.66 18.27
CA THR A 60 2.82 -11.72 18.96
C THR A 60 2.83 -10.80 20.19
N ALA A 61 2.38 -9.55 20.06
CA ALA A 61 2.31 -8.59 21.16
C ALA A 61 1.37 -9.06 22.28
N VAL A 62 0.24 -9.67 21.93
CA VAL A 62 -0.71 -10.25 22.86
C VAL A 62 -0.09 -11.42 23.62
N VAL A 63 0.52 -12.37 22.90
CA VAL A 63 1.16 -13.55 23.52
C VAL A 63 2.30 -13.12 24.46
N ASP A 64 3.12 -12.16 24.06
CA ASP A 64 4.21 -11.65 24.90
C ASP A 64 3.68 -10.95 26.17
N SER A 65 2.58 -10.20 26.04
CA SER A 65 1.90 -9.60 27.20
C SER A 65 1.32 -10.63 28.15
N LEU A 66 0.72 -11.69 27.62
CA LEU A 66 0.16 -12.79 28.42
C LEU A 66 1.26 -13.59 29.14
N LYS A 67 2.41 -13.81 28.49
CA LYS A 67 3.59 -14.43 29.14
C LYS A 67 4.10 -13.57 30.31
N GLY A 68 4.08 -12.24 30.15
CA GLY A 68 4.51 -11.30 31.20
C GLY A 68 3.56 -11.17 32.38
N ALA A 69 2.29 -11.56 32.24
CA ALA A 69 1.28 -11.42 33.28
C ALA A 69 1.40 -12.45 34.44
N GLY A 70 2.18 -13.53 34.28
CA GLY A 70 2.53 -14.48 35.31
C GLY A 70 1.37 -15.29 35.92
N ASN A 71 0.18 -15.25 35.35
CA ASN A 71 -0.99 -15.97 35.85
C ASN A 71 -0.90 -17.46 35.52
N LYS A 72 -0.99 -18.32 36.55
CA LYS A 72 -0.92 -19.79 36.41
C LYS A 72 -1.94 -20.36 35.42
N GLU A 73 -3.16 -19.85 35.40
CA GLU A 73 -4.22 -20.30 34.48
C GLU A 73 -3.87 -19.94 33.03
N LEU A 74 -3.33 -18.75 32.78
CA LEU A 74 -2.88 -18.29 31.45
C LEU A 74 -1.70 -19.14 30.96
N ASN A 75 -0.76 -19.46 31.84
CA ASN A 75 0.39 -20.29 31.49
C ASN A 75 -0.02 -21.72 31.09
N LEU A 76 -1.05 -22.29 31.75
CA LEU A 76 -1.60 -23.59 31.36
C LEU A 76 -2.25 -23.54 29.95
N ILE A 77 -2.99 -22.49 29.66
CA ILE A 77 -3.62 -22.31 28.35
C ILE A 77 -2.54 -22.14 27.25
N LEU A 78 -1.48 -21.38 27.51
CA LEU A 78 -0.35 -21.21 26.61
C LEU A 78 0.38 -22.52 26.35
N GLN A 79 0.66 -23.32 27.41
CA GLN A 79 1.28 -24.64 27.28
C GLN A 79 0.40 -25.63 26.51
N GLN A 80 -0.91 -25.66 26.75
CA GLN A 80 -1.84 -26.47 25.96
C GLN A 80 -1.83 -26.15 24.47
N LYS A 81 -1.50 -24.92 24.11
CA LYS A 81 -1.35 -24.48 22.71
C LYS A 81 0.06 -24.67 22.13
N GLY A 82 0.96 -25.29 22.90
CA GLY A 82 2.34 -25.53 22.48
C GLY A 82 3.20 -24.26 22.44
N ILE A 83 2.76 -23.18 23.12
CA ILE A 83 3.51 -21.94 23.22
C ILE A 83 4.43 -22.05 24.44
N ASP A 84 5.72 -22.13 24.22
CA ASP A 84 6.73 -22.20 25.29
C ASP A 84 6.80 -20.86 26.03
N ILE A 85 6.84 -20.95 27.36
CA ILE A 85 6.91 -19.78 28.23
C ILE A 85 8.35 -19.27 28.33
N ASP A 86 9.34 -20.14 28.12
CA ASP A 86 10.74 -19.80 28.18
C ASP A 86 11.19 -19.08 26.88
N PRO A 87 11.57 -17.79 26.97
CA PRO A 87 11.97 -17.00 25.78
C PRO A 87 13.24 -17.50 25.12
N ASP A 88 14.08 -18.26 25.82
CA ASP A 88 15.35 -18.79 25.30
C ASP A 88 15.27 -20.23 24.78
N SER A 89 14.10 -20.86 24.88
CA SER A 89 13.89 -22.20 24.35
C SER A 89 14.08 -22.28 22.84
N ALA A 90 14.50 -23.45 22.36
CA ALA A 90 14.64 -23.70 20.91
C ALA A 90 13.30 -23.51 20.19
N ALA A 91 12.18 -23.87 20.82
CA ALA A 91 10.83 -23.69 20.29
C ALA A 91 10.45 -22.21 20.13
N ALA A 92 10.76 -21.36 21.12
CA ALA A 92 10.52 -19.92 21.04
C ALA A 92 11.34 -19.25 19.93
N ARG A 93 12.59 -19.67 19.72
CA ARG A 93 13.42 -19.19 18.61
C ARG A 93 12.86 -19.61 17.25
N GLN A 94 12.37 -20.82 17.14
CA GLN A 94 11.74 -21.34 15.92
C GLN A 94 10.44 -20.60 15.61
N GLU A 95 9.60 -20.32 16.62
CA GLU A 95 8.37 -19.54 16.46
C GLU A 95 8.67 -18.11 15.98
N LYS A 96 9.65 -17.44 16.58
CA LYS A 96 10.11 -16.11 16.16
C LYS A 96 10.64 -16.10 14.72
N SER A 97 11.42 -17.11 14.34
CA SER A 97 11.92 -17.26 12.98
C SER A 97 10.77 -17.46 11.99
N LYS A 98 9.80 -18.33 12.32
CA LYS A 98 8.59 -18.54 11.52
C LYS A 98 7.80 -17.25 11.34
N ASN A 99 7.58 -16.49 12.41
CA ASN A 99 6.84 -15.22 12.35
C ASN A 99 7.56 -14.20 11.47
N ASN A 100 8.89 -14.09 11.55
CA ASN A 100 9.69 -13.22 10.69
C ASN A 100 9.54 -13.61 9.20
N TRP A 101 9.59 -14.90 8.89
CA TRP A 101 9.37 -15.38 7.53
C TRP A 101 7.96 -15.07 7.00
N LEU A 102 6.94 -15.23 7.85
CA LEU A 102 5.57 -14.86 7.49
C LEU A 102 5.42 -13.36 7.21
N VAL A 103 6.09 -12.51 8.00
CA VAL A 103 6.13 -11.07 7.75
C VAL A 103 6.76 -10.76 6.40
N VAL A 104 7.94 -11.33 6.11
CA VAL A 104 8.63 -11.11 4.82
C VAL A 104 7.76 -11.58 3.65
N LEU A 105 7.15 -12.75 3.75
CA LEU A 105 6.26 -13.26 2.72
C LEU A 105 5.03 -12.37 2.52
N SER A 106 4.43 -11.89 3.60
CA SER A 106 3.29 -10.94 3.54
C SER A 106 3.67 -9.66 2.81
N LEU A 107 4.83 -9.07 3.12
CA LEU A 107 5.32 -7.87 2.46
C LEU A 107 5.62 -8.10 0.97
N LEU A 108 6.19 -9.26 0.61
CA LEU A 108 6.42 -9.62 -0.79
C LEU A 108 5.12 -9.77 -1.57
N VAL A 109 4.14 -10.47 -1.00
CA VAL A 109 2.81 -10.63 -1.64
C VAL A 109 2.15 -9.27 -1.82
N CYS A 110 2.24 -8.38 -0.82
CA CYS A 110 1.74 -7.02 -0.90
C CYS A 110 2.41 -6.24 -2.05
N LEU A 111 3.74 -6.28 -2.13
CA LEU A 111 4.51 -5.58 -3.17
C LEU A 111 4.13 -6.07 -4.58
N VAL A 112 4.07 -7.39 -4.78
CA VAL A 112 3.68 -7.98 -6.07
C VAL A 112 2.23 -7.63 -6.42
N GLY A 113 1.33 -7.69 -5.44
CA GLY A 113 -0.08 -7.33 -5.62
C GLY A 113 -0.25 -5.87 -6.05
N ILE A 114 0.44 -4.93 -5.39
CA ILE A 114 0.43 -3.51 -5.76
C ILE A 114 0.98 -3.30 -7.17
N THR A 115 2.13 -3.91 -7.48
CA THR A 115 2.77 -3.78 -8.79
C THR A 115 1.86 -4.29 -9.90
N ASN A 116 1.25 -5.46 -9.72
CA ASN A 116 0.34 -6.06 -10.70
C ASN A 116 -0.91 -5.21 -10.93
N ALA A 117 -1.51 -4.73 -9.85
CA ALA A 117 -2.69 -3.88 -9.91
C ALA A 117 -2.41 -2.53 -10.59
N MET A 118 -1.26 -1.94 -10.32
CA MET A 118 -0.84 -0.69 -10.95
C MET A 118 -0.48 -0.89 -12.43
N LEU A 119 0.14 -2.03 -12.81
CA LEU A 119 0.38 -2.36 -14.21
C LEU A 119 -0.95 -2.45 -14.98
N MET A 120 -1.96 -3.10 -14.40
CA MET A 120 -3.29 -3.16 -15.01
C MET A 120 -3.91 -1.77 -15.15
N SER A 121 -3.80 -0.92 -14.14
CA SER A 121 -4.26 0.47 -14.19
C SER A 121 -3.59 1.27 -15.31
N VAL A 122 -2.29 1.07 -15.54
CA VAL A 122 -1.54 1.70 -16.63
C VAL A 122 -2.04 1.22 -17.99
N THR A 123 -2.20 -0.10 -18.19
CA THR A 123 -2.66 -0.66 -19.48
C THR A 123 -4.04 -0.14 -19.88
N GLU A 124 -4.93 0.03 -18.93
CA GLU A 124 -6.26 0.57 -19.17
C GLU A 124 -6.31 2.05 -19.51
N ARG A 125 -5.25 2.80 -19.15
CA ARG A 125 -5.12 4.25 -19.41
C ARG A 125 -4.16 4.57 -20.54
N PHE A 126 -3.76 3.59 -21.34
CA PHE A 126 -2.82 3.80 -22.45
C PHE A 126 -3.21 4.98 -23.33
N ARG A 127 -4.47 5.04 -23.74
CA ARG A 127 -4.98 6.11 -24.60
C ARG A 127 -4.96 7.48 -23.91
N GLU A 128 -5.30 7.54 -22.64
CA GLU A 128 -5.25 8.78 -21.85
C GLU A 128 -3.80 9.29 -21.72
N ILE A 129 -2.85 8.37 -21.46
CA ILE A 129 -1.42 8.69 -21.39
C ILE A 129 -0.91 9.17 -22.75
N GLY A 130 -1.30 8.49 -23.83
CA GLY A 130 -0.95 8.87 -25.20
C GLY A 130 -1.43 10.29 -25.53
N THR A 131 -2.68 10.62 -25.24
CA THR A 131 -3.23 11.97 -25.48
C THR A 131 -2.53 13.04 -24.64
N MET A 132 -2.21 12.75 -23.36
CA MET A 132 -1.43 13.68 -22.53
C MET A 132 -0.04 13.95 -23.12
N LYS A 133 0.63 12.92 -23.64
CA LYS A 133 1.95 13.07 -24.29
C LYS A 133 1.86 13.86 -25.60
N CYS A 134 0.82 13.62 -26.40
CA CYS A 134 0.59 14.43 -27.61
C CYS A 134 0.33 15.90 -27.31
N MET A 135 -0.24 16.20 -26.14
CA MET A 135 -0.41 17.59 -25.66
C MET A 135 0.87 18.17 -25.01
N GLY A 136 1.98 17.43 -25.00
CA GLY A 136 3.28 17.89 -24.50
C GLY A 136 3.55 17.59 -23.02
N ALA A 137 2.83 16.65 -22.41
CA ALA A 137 3.13 16.25 -21.04
C ALA A 137 4.50 15.57 -20.94
N LEU A 138 5.33 16.02 -20.01
CA LEU A 138 6.63 15.40 -19.72
C LEU A 138 6.47 14.02 -19.08
N ASP A 139 7.43 13.13 -19.38
CA ASP A 139 7.51 11.80 -18.74
C ASP A 139 7.53 11.89 -17.21
N GLY A 140 8.26 12.87 -16.66
CA GLY A 140 8.31 13.09 -15.22
C GLY A 140 6.98 13.50 -14.59
N PHE A 141 6.08 14.14 -15.34
CA PHE A 141 4.73 14.45 -14.87
C PHE A 141 3.89 13.17 -14.76
N ILE A 142 3.97 12.30 -15.77
CA ILE A 142 3.26 11.01 -15.77
C ILE A 142 3.71 10.14 -14.61
N VAL A 143 5.04 10.04 -14.37
CA VAL A 143 5.58 9.31 -13.21
C VAL A 143 5.01 9.85 -11.89
N LYS A 144 5.03 11.18 -11.70
CA LYS A 144 4.51 11.81 -10.49
C LYS A 144 3.03 11.51 -10.28
N LEU A 145 2.23 11.54 -11.36
CA LEU A 145 0.79 11.26 -11.30
C LEU A 145 0.52 9.84 -10.80
N PHE A 146 1.19 8.84 -11.38
CA PHE A 146 1.02 7.44 -10.98
C PHE A 146 1.59 7.14 -9.58
N LEU A 147 2.70 7.77 -9.18
CA LEU A 147 3.23 7.64 -7.82
C LEU A 147 2.30 8.25 -6.77
N LEU A 148 1.70 9.40 -7.06
CA LEU A 148 0.68 9.98 -6.18
C LEU A 148 -0.54 9.06 -6.07
N GLU A 149 -1.03 8.53 -7.18
CA GLU A 149 -2.15 7.60 -7.18
C GLU A 149 -1.86 6.34 -6.36
N SER A 150 -0.68 5.70 -6.55
CA SER A 150 -0.27 4.53 -5.76
C SER A 150 -0.11 4.87 -4.27
N SER A 151 0.41 6.05 -3.94
CA SER A 151 0.55 6.52 -2.56
C SER A 151 -0.81 6.67 -1.88
N PHE A 152 -1.79 7.28 -2.55
CA PHE A 152 -3.14 7.45 -1.97
C PHE A 152 -3.86 6.11 -1.79
N MET A 153 -3.84 5.25 -2.80
CA MET A 153 -4.44 3.92 -2.70
C MET A 153 -3.75 3.07 -1.64
N GLY A 154 -2.43 3.13 -1.58
CA GLY A 154 -1.63 2.40 -0.62
C GLY A 154 -1.86 2.87 0.82
N THR A 155 -1.85 4.18 1.08
CA THR A 155 -2.12 4.70 2.42
C THR A 155 -3.55 4.40 2.88
N ALA A 156 -4.55 4.56 2.01
CA ALA A 156 -5.92 4.19 2.32
C ALA A 156 -6.05 2.69 2.61
N GLY A 157 -5.47 1.84 1.75
CA GLY A 157 -5.47 0.39 1.94
C GLY A 157 -4.76 -0.05 3.22
N THR A 158 -3.63 0.59 3.54
CA THR A 158 -2.86 0.28 4.77
C THR A 158 -3.63 0.66 6.03
N VAL A 159 -4.26 1.83 6.07
CA VAL A 159 -5.04 2.26 7.23
C VAL A 159 -6.24 1.33 7.45
N ILE A 160 -6.98 1.03 6.40
CA ILE A 160 -8.12 0.10 6.46
C ILE A 160 -7.62 -1.30 6.86
N GLY A 161 -6.56 -1.79 6.23
CA GLY A 161 -5.96 -3.10 6.52
C GLY A 161 -5.47 -3.23 7.95
N ALA A 162 -4.82 -2.19 8.48
CA ALA A 162 -4.38 -2.15 9.87
C ALA A 162 -5.56 -2.23 10.86
N VAL A 163 -6.61 -1.44 10.63
CA VAL A 163 -7.81 -1.48 11.47
C VAL A 163 -8.49 -2.85 11.40
N VAL A 164 -8.69 -3.39 10.20
CA VAL A 164 -9.30 -4.72 10.00
C VAL A 164 -8.44 -5.81 10.65
N GLY A 165 -7.12 -5.77 10.48
CA GLY A 165 -6.19 -6.74 11.07
C GLY A 165 -6.22 -6.73 12.60
N VAL A 166 -6.20 -5.55 13.22
CA VAL A 166 -6.33 -5.42 14.68
C VAL A 166 -7.67 -5.96 15.15
N LEU A 167 -8.78 -5.57 14.53
CA LEU A 167 -10.12 -6.01 14.91
C LEU A 167 -10.27 -7.53 14.81
N LEU A 168 -9.82 -8.13 13.71
CA LEU A 168 -9.85 -9.58 13.52
C LEU A 168 -9.03 -10.30 14.57
N THR A 169 -7.82 -9.81 14.86
CA THR A 169 -6.95 -10.45 15.86
C THR A 169 -7.52 -10.32 17.26
N LEU A 170 -8.06 -9.16 17.63
CA LEU A 170 -8.71 -8.98 18.93
C LEU A 170 -9.94 -9.88 19.07
N LEU A 171 -10.74 -10.03 18.00
CA LEU A 171 -11.89 -10.92 17.99
C LEU A 171 -11.47 -12.38 18.16
N LEU A 172 -10.48 -12.83 17.40
CA LEU A 172 -9.93 -14.20 17.51
C LEU A 172 -9.33 -14.46 18.89
N SER A 173 -8.60 -13.49 19.42
CA SER A 173 -8.00 -13.59 20.76
C SER A 173 -9.08 -13.63 21.86
N TYR A 174 -10.16 -12.89 21.70
CA TYR A 174 -11.31 -12.96 22.62
C TYR A 174 -11.96 -14.34 22.63
N VAL A 175 -12.20 -14.93 21.47
CA VAL A 175 -12.74 -16.29 21.35
C VAL A 175 -11.79 -17.32 21.96
N THR A 176 -10.48 -17.08 21.83
CA THR A 176 -9.43 -18.02 22.23
C THR A 176 -9.09 -17.97 23.71
N TYR A 177 -9.02 -16.78 24.30
CA TYR A 177 -8.56 -16.54 25.69
C TYR A 177 -9.67 -16.05 26.62
N GLY A 178 -10.89 -15.80 26.12
CA GLY A 178 -12.03 -15.39 26.92
C GLY A 178 -11.92 -13.95 27.47
N LYS A 179 -12.72 -13.68 28.52
CA LYS A 179 -12.81 -12.32 29.10
C LYS A 179 -11.53 -11.83 29.78
N VAL A 180 -10.64 -12.72 30.19
CA VAL A 180 -9.36 -12.38 30.85
C VAL A 180 -8.42 -11.64 29.91
N PHE A 181 -8.58 -11.86 28.62
CA PHE A 181 -7.81 -11.19 27.57
C PHE A 181 -7.89 -9.66 27.61
N PHE A 182 -9.09 -9.07 27.77
CA PHE A 182 -9.28 -7.61 27.72
C PHE A 182 -8.53 -6.85 28.81
N ALA A 183 -8.28 -7.48 29.97
CA ALA A 183 -7.55 -6.85 31.07
C ALA A 183 -6.03 -6.74 30.80
N HIS A 184 -5.50 -7.51 29.84
CA HIS A 184 -4.06 -7.61 29.58
C HIS A 184 -3.67 -7.23 28.14
N VAL A 185 -4.56 -6.57 27.39
CA VAL A 185 -4.23 -6.09 26.03
C VAL A 185 -3.18 -4.97 26.11
N PRO A 186 -2.00 -5.15 25.49
CA PRO A 186 -0.96 -4.12 25.49
C PRO A 186 -1.26 -3.04 24.45
N TRP A 187 -2.20 -2.12 24.74
CA TRP A 187 -2.65 -1.09 23.83
C TRP A 187 -1.51 -0.24 23.27
N THR A 188 -0.47 0.00 24.05
CA THR A 188 0.72 0.76 23.62
C THR A 188 1.50 0.02 22.52
N MET A 189 1.72 -1.29 22.68
CA MET A 189 2.42 -2.11 21.68
C MET A 189 1.58 -2.27 20.40
N VAL A 190 0.27 -2.47 20.54
CA VAL A 190 -0.65 -2.53 19.38
C VAL A 190 -0.66 -1.20 18.63
N GLY A 191 -0.69 -0.07 19.34
CA GLY A 191 -0.62 1.27 18.72
C GLY A 191 0.70 1.50 17.97
N GLN A 192 1.83 1.16 18.57
CA GLN A 192 3.15 1.26 17.92
C GLN A 192 3.23 0.37 16.66
N SER A 193 2.77 -0.88 16.76
CA SER A 193 2.75 -1.82 15.62
C SER A 193 1.84 -1.30 14.50
N THR A 194 0.71 -0.67 14.84
CA THR A 194 -0.21 -0.07 13.87
C THR A 194 0.45 1.10 13.12
N ILE A 195 1.11 2.01 13.82
CA ILE A 195 1.83 3.12 13.20
C ILE A 195 2.94 2.59 12.29
N LEU A 196 3.72 1.62 12.76
CA LEU A 196 4.79 1.00 12.00
C LEU A 196 4.25 0.33 10.72
N ALA A 197 3.14 -0.40 10.82
CA ALA A 197 2.50 -1.04 9.66
C ALA A 197 2.02 -0.02 8.62
N ILE A 198 1.47 1.12 9.06
CA ILE A 198 1.03 2.20 8.17
C ILE A 198 2.25 2.80 7.44
N VAL A 199 3.35 3.05 8.14
CA VAL A 199 4.57 3.59 7.54
C VAL A 199 5.16 2.61 6.52
N ILE A 200 5.33 1.36 6.90
CA ILE A 200 5.89 0.33 6.01
C ILE A 200 4.98 0.09 4.80
N GLY A 201 3.68 -0.04 5.00
CA GLY A 201 2.74 -0.28 3.92
C GLY A 201 2.64 0.89 2.94
N SER A 202 2.66 2.14 3.45
CA SER A 202 2.71 3.33 2.60
C SER A 202 4.01 3.39 1.79
N PHE A 203 5.14 3.07 2.41
CA PHE A 203 6.43 3.00 1.71
C PHE A 203 6.46 1.89 0.65
N LEU A 204 5.94 0.71 0.97
CA LEU A 204 5.83 -0.41 0.03
C LEU A 204 4.94 -0.07 -1.16
N SER A 205 3.87 0.68 -0.93
CA SER A 205 2.98 1.15 -2.00
C SER A 205 3.69 2.07 -2.98
N LEU A 206 4.52 2.99 -2.49
CA LEU A 206 5.37 3.82 -3.34
C LEU A 206 6.33 2.97 -4.16
N LEU A 207 7.04 2.02 -3.52
CA LEU A 207 7.98 1.13 -4.21
C LEU A 207 7.30 0.29 -5.29
N GLY A 208 6.13 -0.30 -4.98
CA GLY A 208 5.36 -1.11 -5.93
C GLY A 208 4.84 -0.30 -7.13
N GLY A 209 4.62 1.01 -6.94
CA GLY A 209 4.18 1.93 -7.98
C GLY A 209 5.28 2.42 -8.93
N ILE A 210 6.58 2.34 -8.54
CA ILE A 210 7.69 2.89 -9.33
C ILE A 210 7.79 2.23 -10.70
N LEU A 211 7.80 0.90 -10.75
CA LEU A 211 7.98 0.14 -11.99
C LEU A 211 6.83 0.38 -12.98
N PRO A 212 5.54 0.30 -12.61
CA PRO A 212 4.43 0.65 -13.48
C PRO A 212 4.46 2.12 -13.94
N ALA A 213 4.75 3.05 -13.04
CA ALA A 213 4.84 4.48 -13.36
C ALA A 213 5.93 4.77 -14.40
N TYR A 214 7.09 4.11 -14.26
CA TYR A 214 8.18 4.24 -15.23
C TYR A 214 7.82 3.66 -16.60
N ARG A 215 7.13 2.51 -16.63
CA ARG A 215 6.63 1.93 -17.89
C ARG A 215 5.61 2.85 -18.56
N ALA A 216 4.67 3.40 -17.80
CA ALA A 216 3.69 4.37 -18.31
C ALA A 216 4.36 5.59 -18.93
N ALA A 217 5.41 6.11 -18.30
CA ALA A 217 6.13 7.29 -18.79
C ALA A 217 6.95 7.03 -20.06
N LYS A 218 7.45 5.82 -20.26
CA LYS A 218 8.26 5.46 -21.44
C LYS A 218 7.46 5.04 -22.67
N MET A 219 6.13 4.97 -22.58
CA MET A 219 5.30 4.57 -23.72
C MET A 219 5.36 5.59 -24.84
N GLU A 220 5.45 5.09 -26.08
CA GLU A 220 5.38 5.93 -27.28
C GLU A 220 3.92 6.34 -27.57
N PRO A 221 3.66 7.62 -27.86
CA PRO A 221 2.29 8.11 -28.12
C PRO A 221 1.61 7.41 -29.29
N VAL A 222 2.41 7.02 -30.31
CA VAL A 222 1.92 6.35 -31.51
C VAL A 222 1.37 4.97 -31.18
N ASP A 223 2.08 4.18 -30.37
CA ASP A 223 1.64 2.86 -29.95
C ASP A 223 0.37 2.93 -29.08
N ALA A 224 0.27 3.97 -28.24
CA ALA A 224 -0.89 4.19 -27.38
C ALA A 224 -2.17 4.50 -28.15
N MET A 225 -2.07 5.06 -29.37
CA MET A 225 -3.21 5.39 -30.22
C MET A 225 -3.52 4.35 -31.30
N SER A 226 -2.56 3.48 -31.66
CA SER A 226 -2.71 2.47 -32.70
C SER A 226 -3.36 1.16 -32.22
N LEU A 227 -3.49 0.96 -30.91
CA LEU A 227 -4.20 -0.18 -30.33
C LEU A 227 -5.72 0.03 -30.50
N GLU A 228 -6.22 -0.23 -31.72
CA GLU A 228 -7.63 -0.53 -31.95
C GLU A 228 -7.90 -1.95 -31.37
N VAL A 229 -8.68 -1.99 -30.31
CA VAL A 229 -9.30 -3.23 -29.83
C VAL A 229 -10.74 -3.25 -30.31
#